data_378439f3d117f85f39ca8b2dfd8b1a71
#
_entry.id   378439f3d117f85f39ca8b2dfd8b1a71
#
_cell.length_a   1.000
_cell.length_b   1.000
_cell.length_c   1.000
_cell.angle_alpha   90.00
_cell.angle_beta   90.00
_cell.angle_gamma   90.00
#
_symmetry.space_group_name_H-M   'P 1'
#
loop_
_entity.id
_entity.type
_entity.pdbx_description
1 polymer ?
#
loop_
_entity_poly.entity_id
_entity_poly.type
_entity_poly.pdbx_seq_one_letter_code
_entity_poly.pdbx_strand_id
1 'polypeptide(L)'
;MQQLITNSIIPLNKLLRFLPVFILASAFVYFSSTSCASISSPTGGPRDTLAPQLDTSFPPNFSTNFKASEVILVFDEYITLKSASQQISISPPLSEKLKITSMSREVNISWKDTLLDSTTYIISFGNAITDFTEGNANEKIKYVFSTGNFIDSLEIDGYVYDKEGKPTPDIMVGLYDLKTLEKADSIPFLNLPTYYDYTDENGKFELSNLKYSKFVVVAFQDVRQNFKLNSGAELMGFLSDTITTSLSNESIKLNLFLPEPVKRFYGAKHTGYGKIQFAYSYPIPELTVKALPNNDSLGGLLVQNKTKDSATYWFNPVNYTDSITLQIFQAGTITDTITLLFKEFKAENFTPKLTSNEIRNIDPVVVLTEIPVTKVDTSLIFIYNETDTAGVSIEDSIYMLKQIKLIPQKRFKDFTIKIPQGAITNYFEKVNDTTEARLKTLGRDDLGNLDFVVKTDSTPYPLILCVFTEKDKKVIHESSFNAGTTVKFRNQKPGLYKAELILDKDGNGKWSTGNYLEGKQPEKVLYYSENIEIRANWDLELEWRIDKKLF
;
A
#
# COMPACT_ATOMS: atom_id res chain seq x y z
N MET A 1 -96.29 -43.62 -12.58
CA MET A 1 -96.32 -44.05 -13.99
C MET A 1 -94.89 -44.11 -14.44
N GLN A 2 -94.23 -45.16 -14.28
CA GLN A 2 -93.83 -46.25 -15.16
C GLN A 2 -93.55 -45.85 -16.59
N GLN A 3 -92.36 -46.09 -16.99
CA GLN A 3 -91.82 -46.73 -18.25
C GLN A 3 -90.64 -45.92 -18.79
N LEU A 4 -89.53 -46.41 -19.28
CA LEU A 4 -88.94 -47.76 -19.47
C LEU A 4 -87.46 -47.44 -19.89
N ILE A 5 -86.55 -48.05 -19.19
CA ILE A 5 -85.13 -48.04 -19.57
C ILE A 5 -84.96 -49.30 -20.47
N THR A 6 -84.58 -49.14 -21.71
CA THR A 6 -84.04 -50.24 -22.53
C THR A 6 -82.53 -50.07 -22.70
N ASN A 7 -81.79 -50.91 -21.99
CA ASN A 7 -80.37 -51.14 -22.20
C ASN A 7 -80.11 -51.82 -23.55
N SER A 8 -79.44 -51.19 -24.47
CA SER A 8 -78.81 -51.82 -25.60
C SER A 8 -77.36 -52.17 -25.31
N ILE A 9 -77.12 -53.39 -24.88
CA ILE A 9 -75.81 -53.99 -24.75
C ILE A 9 -75.24 -54.25 -26.14
N ILE A 10 -74.19 -53.49 -26.54
CA ILE A 10 -73.45 -53.75 -27.76
C ILE A 10 -72.62 -55.02 -27.55
N PRO A 11 -72.75 -56.08 -28.43
CA PRO A 11 -72.04 -57.32 -28.24
C PRO A 11 -70.50 -57.11 -28.38
N LEU A 12 -69.75 -57.69 -27.45
CA LEU A 12 -68.31 -57.61 -27.30
C LEU A 12 -67.52 -57.84 -28.61
N ASN A 13 -68.04 -58.66 -29.52
CA ASN A 13 -67.41 -58.94 -30.81
C ASN A 13 -67.45 -57.79 -31.83
N LYS A 14 -68.26 -56.76 -31.62
CA LYS A 14 -68.20 -55.55 -32.45
C LYS A 14 -67.19 -54.57 -31.91
N LEU A 15 -66.95 -54.60 -30.59
CA LEU A 15 -65.91 -53.73 -29.94
C LEU A 15 -64.52 -54.20 -30.34
N LEU A 16 -64.28 -55.52 -30.47
CA LEU A 16 -62.94 -56.04 -30.84
C LEU A 16 -62.56 -55.71 -32.31
N ARG A 17 -63.48 -55.39 -33.17
CA ARG A 17 -63.20 -55.00 -34.58
C ARG A 17 -62.65 -53.55 -34.65
N PHE A 18 -62.89 -52.71 -33.66
CA PHE A 18 -62.37 -51.32 -33.62
C PHE A 18 -61.09 -51.18 -32.79
N LEU A 19 -60.70 -52.26 -32.09
CA LEU A 19 -59.48 -52.25 -31.26
C LEU A 19 -58.23 -51.91 -32.08
N PRO A 20 -57.98 -52.46 -33.31
CA PRO A 20 -56.77 -52.04 -34.06
C PRO A 20 -56.85 -50.61 -34.57
N VAL A 21 -58.02 -50.06 -34.84
CA VAL A 21 -58.17 -48.65 -35.24
C VAL A 21 -57.89 -47.70 -34.04
N PHE A 22 -58.34 -48.15 -32.86
CA PHE A 22 -58.04 -47.35 -31.62
C PHE A 22 -56.57 -47.38 -31.23
N ILE A 23 -55.91 -48.54 -31.45
CA ILE A 23 -54.48 -48.70 -31.24
C ILE A 23 -53.67 -47.84 -32.25
N LEU A 24 -54.09 -47.84 -33.51
CA LEU A 24 -53.45 -47.00 -34.54
C LEU A 24 -53.70 -45.54 -34.33
N ALA A 25 -54.89 -45.13 -33.88
CA ALA A 25 -55.18 -43.73 -33.53
C ALA A 25 -54.40 -43.25 -32.29
N SER A 26 -54.29 -44.09 -31.25
CA SER A 26 -53.51 -43.77 -30.08
C SER A 26 -51.99 -43.73 -30.36
N ALA A 27 -51.49 -44.62 -31.24
CA ALA A 27 -50.12 -44.58 -31.72
C ALA A 27 -49.82 -43.32 -32.54
N PHE A 28 -50.77 -42.89 -33.37
CA PHE A 28 -50.61 -41.62 -34.13
C PHE A 28 -50.63 -40.40 -33.26
N VAL A 29 -51.45 -40.35 -32.20
CA VAL A 29 -51.44 -39.26 -31.21
C VAL A 29 -50.13 -39.25 -30.38
N TYR A 30 -49.63 -40.46 -30.07
CA TYR A 30 -48.35 -40.55 -29.31
C TYR A 30 -47.16 -40.14 -30.16
N PHE A 31 -47.11 -40.42 -31.45
CA PHE A 31 -46.02 -39.97 -32.33
C PHE A 31 -46.12 -38.49 -32.74
N SER A 32 -47.30 -37.88 -32.71
CA SER A 32 -47.44 -36.44 -32.99
C SER A 32 -47.15 -35.52 -31.78
N SER A 33 -47.03 -36.07 -30.56
CA SER A 33 -46.72 -35.28 -29.35
C SER A 33 -45.27 -35.25 -29.00
N THR A 34 -44.35 -35.86 -29.77
CA THR A 34 -42.90 -35.77 -29.55
C THR A 34 -42.20 -34.73 -30.43
N SER A 35 -42.89 -33.65 -30.77
CA SER A 35 -42.22 -32.49 -31.34
C SER A 35 -41.56 -31.69 -30.20
N CYS A 36 -40.37 -32.10 -29.80
CA CYS A 36 -39.49 -31.24 -29.04
C CYS A 36 -39.06 -30.09 -29.96
N ALA A 37 -39.76 -28.98 -29.88
CA ALA A 37 -39.19 -27.73 -30.33
C ALA A 37 -38.02 -27.40 -29.38
N SER A 38 -36.79 -27.67 -29.79
CA SER A 38 -35.64 -27.09 -29.14
C SER A 38 -35.75 -25.57 -29.31
N ILE A 39 -36.02 -24.89 -28.23
CA ILE A 39 -35.85 -23.43 -28.18
C ILE A 39 -34.33 -23.18 -28.33
N SER A 40 -33.89 -23.11 -29.57
CA SER A 40 -32.58 -22.49 -29.82
C SER A 40 -32.76 -21.01 -29.53
N SER A 41 -32.18 -20.52 -28.43
CA SER A 41 -31.97 -19.08 -28.28
C SER A 41 -31.34 -18.59 -29.58
N PRO A 42 -31.86 -17.54 -30.20
CA PRO A 42 -31.19 -16.97 -31.36
C PRO A 42 -29.73 -16.73 -30.97
N THR A 43 -28.81 -17.40 -31.65
CA THR A 43 -27.39 -17.07 -31.57
C THR A 43 -27.31 -15.64 -32.09
N GLY A 44 -27.11 -14.70 -31.19
CA GLY A 44 -26.88 -13.30 -31.57
C GLY A 44 -25.80 -13.23 -32.66
N GLY A 45 -25.80 -12.17 -33.41
CA GLY A 45 -24.74 -11.88 -34.37
C GLY A 45 -23.36 -11.90 -33.72
N PRO A 46 -22.28 -11.78 -34.51
CA PRO A 46 -20.96 -11.61 -33.96
C PRO A 46 -20.98 -10.50 -32.88
N ARG A 47 -20.32 -10.75 -31.75
CA ARG A 47 -20.20 -9.74 -30.67
C ARG A 47 -19.55 -8.48 -31.23
N ASP A 48 -20.13 -7.33 -30.97
CA ASP A 48 -19.53 -6.05 -31.32
C ASP A 48 -18.26 -5.84 -30.49
N THR A 49 -17.18 -5.47 -31.16
CA THR A 49 -15.87 -5.18 -30.56
C THR A 49 -15.46 -3.73 -30.78
N LEU A 50 -16.27 -2.96 -31.48
CA LEU A 50 -16.01 -1.56 -31.70
C LEU A 50 -16.46 -0.75 -30.48
N ALA A 51 -15.69 0.26 -30.16
CA ALA A 51 -16.03 1.19 -29.10
C ALA A 51 -16.69 2.44 -29.69
N PRO A 52 -17.59 3.14 -28.95
CA PRO A 52 -18.27 4.34 -29.40
C PRO A 52 -17.30 5.38 -29.95
N GLN A 53 -17.65 5.96 -31.10
CA GLN A 53 -16.90 7.05 -31.72
C GLN A 53 -17.69 8.37 -31.59
N LEU A 54 -16.95 9.47 -31.38
CA LEU A 54 -17.52 10.80 -31.38
C LEU A 54 -17.93 11.18 -32.82
N ASP A 55 -19.24 11.28 -33.06
CA ASP A 55 -19.80 11.66 -34.36
C ASP A 55 -19.78 13.18 -34.54
N THR A 56 -20.33 13.90 -33.56
CA THR A 56 -20.38 15.38 -33.59
C THR A 56 -20.38 15.95 -32.19
N SER A 57 -20.18 17.28 -32.10
CA SER A 57 -20.24 18.02 -30.82
C SER A 57 -20.75 19.44 -31.00
N PHE A 58 -21.36 19.98 -29.97
CA PHE A 58 -21.87 21.34 -29.93
C PHE A 58 -21.43 22.07 -28.65
N PRO A 59 -20.58 23.13 -28.72
CA PRO A 59 -19.87 23.61 -29.92
C PRO A 59 -18.97 22.56 -30.56
N PRO A 60 -18.51 22.76 -31.81
CA PRO A 60 -17.64 21.82 -32.49
C PRO A 60 -16.33 21.58 -31.73
N ASN A 61 -15.81 20.34 -31.77
CA ASN A 61 -14.47 20.02 -31.26
C ASN A 61 -13.42 20.89 -31.98
N PHE A 62 -12.36 21.27 -31.30
CA PHE A 62 -11.31 22.19 -31.76
C PHE A 62 -11.82 23.62 -32.07
N SER A 63 -12.90 24.07 -31.42
CA SER A 63 -13.37 25.45 -31.54
C SER A 63 -12.48 26.46 -30.83
N THR A 64 -12.33 27.64 -31.41
CA THR A 64 -11.60 28.79 -30.84
C THR A 64 -12.57 29.89 -30.43
N ASN A 65 -12.10 30.88 -29.64
CA ASN A 65 -12.93 31.94 -29.08
C ASN A 65 -14.18 31.40 -28.36
N PHE A 66 -14.00 30.30 -27.67
CA PHE A 66 -15.04 29.55 -26.99
C PHE A 66 -15.67 30.37 -25.84
N LYS A 67 -17.00 30.43 -25.79
CA LYS A 67 -17.74 31.21 -24.78
C LYS A 67 -18.89 30.45 -24.14
N ALA A 68 -19.11 29.19 -24.54
CA ALA A 68 -20.15 28.35 -23.95
C ALA A 68 -19.78 27.90 -22.55
N SER A 69 -20.77 27.58 -21.72
CA SER A 69 -20.61 26.96 -20.39
C SER A 69 -21.02 25.49 -20.36
N GLU A 70 -21.29 24.93 -21.55
CA GLU A 70 -21.65 23.55 -21.73
C GLU A 70 -21.21 23.02 -23.09
N VAL A 71 -21.06 21.71 -23.17
CA VAL A 71 -20.74 20.95 -24.38
C VAL A 71 -21.63 19.73 -24.46
N ILE A 72 -22.18 19.52 -25.65
CA ILE A 72 -22.93 18.31 -25.98
C ILE A 72 -22.11 17.47 -26.96
N LEU A 73 -21.83 16.23 -26.62
CA LEU A 73 -21.13 15.25 -27.45
C LEU A 73 -22.13 14.21 -27.93
N VAL A 74 -22.14 13.92 -29.21
CA VAL A 74 -23.05 12.95 -29.84
C VAL A 74 -22.20 11.81 -30.41
N PHE A 75 -22.58 10.58 -30.08
CA PHE A 75 -21.87 9.37 -30.48
C PHE A 75 -22.63 8.61 -31.59
N ASP A 76 -21.92 7.80 -32.32
CA ASP A 76 -22.45 6.96 -33.42
C ASP A 76 -23.40 5.86 -32.90
N GLU A 77 -23.30 5.47 -31.62
CA GLU A 77 -24.10 4.46 -30.98
C GLU A 77 -24.61 4.84 -29.58
N TYR A 78 -25.44 3.96 -28.97
CA TYR A 78 -25.90 4.15 -27.58
C TYR A 78 -24.77 3.93 -26.59
N ILE A 79 -24.62 4.87 -25.66
CA ILE A 79 -23.52 4.87 -24.69
C ILE A 79 -24.01 4.73 -23.24
N THR A 80 -23.10 4.25 -22.41
CA THR A 80 -23.22 4.25 -20.95
C THR A 80 -22.03 4.93 -20.32
N LEU A 81 -22.27 5.73 -19.29
CA LEU A 81 -21.20 6.35 -18.50
C LEU A 81 -20.82 5.47 -17.31
N LYS A 82 -19.55 5.05 -17.26
CA LYS A 82 -18.96 4.31 -16.12
C LYS A 82 -18.02 5.22 -15.35
N SER A 83 -18.23 5.34 -14.05
CA SER A 83 -17.35 6.13 -13.16
C SER A 83 -17.03 7.54 -13.70
N ALA A 84 -17.98 8.21 -14.31
CA ALA A 84 -17.77 9.47 -15.04
C ALA A 84 -17.09 10.55 -14.19
N SER A 85 -17.42 10.66 -12.91
CA SER A 85 -16.81 11.63 -11.98
C SER A 85 -15.33 11.37 -11.65
N GLN A 86 -14.84 10.18 -11.97
CA GLN A 86 -13.45 9.76 -11.73
C GLN A 86 -12.63 9.76 -13.02
N GLN A 87 -13.27 9.38 -14.12
CA GLN A 87 -12.61 9.19 -15.42
C GLN A 87 -12.63 10.44 -16.31
N ILE A 88 -13.69 11.27 -16.18
CA ILE A 88 -13.80 12.48 -17.01
C ILE A 88 -13.13 13.65 -16.30
N SER A 89 -12.12 14.19 -16.95
CA SER A 89 -11.30 15.26 -16.42
C SER A 89 -11.25 16.44 -17.38
N ILE A 90 -11.02 17.65 -16.85
CA ILE A 90 -10.78 18.86 -17.64
C ILE A 90 -9.44 19.49 -17.24
N SER A 91 -8.61 19.77 -18.23
CA SER A 91 -7.30 20.41 -18.05
C SER A 91 -7.23 21.71 -18.85
N PRO A 92 -6.88 22.85 -18.26
CA PRO A 92 -6.65 23.14 -16.84
C PRO A 92 -7.83 22.78 -15.92
N PRO A 93 -7.57 22.42 -14.64
CA PRO A 93 -8.63 22.05 -13.72
C PRO A 93 -9.50 23.25 -13.33
N LEU A 94 -10.78 22.99 -13.10
CA LEU A 94 -11.74 23.97 -12.59
C LEU A 94 -11.84 23.89 -11.07
N SER A 95 -12.36 24.93 -10.43
CA SER A 95 -12.56 24.96 -8.97
C SER A 95 -13.73 24.07 -8.54
N GLU A 96 -14.78 23.98 -9.40
CA GLU A 96 -15.91 23.07 -9.20
C GLU A 96 -15.85 21.87 -10.16
N LYS A 97 -16.42 20.75 -9.71
CA LYS A 97 -16.52 19.54 -10.55
C LYS A 97 -17.46 19.75 -11.72
N LEU A 98 -17.14 19.13 -12.85
CA LEU A 98 -18.01 19.07 -14.02
C LEU A 98 -19.35 18.41 -13.67
N LYS A 99 -20.45 18.97 -14.15
CA LYS A 99 -21.75 18.31 -14.15
C LYS A 99 -21.87 17.52 -15.45
N ILE A 100 -21.95 16.19 -15.34
CA ILE A 100 -21.95 15.28 -16.47
C ILE A 100 -23.26 14.49 -16.45
N THR A 101 -23.96 14.48 -17.57
CA THR A 101 -25.18 13.69 -17.77
C THR A 101 -25.13 13.02 -19.13
N SER A 102 -25.77 11.84 -19.27
CA SER A 102 -25.90 11.16 -20.54
C SER A 102 -27.33 10.76 -20.81
N MET A 103 -27.72 10.77 -22.07
CA MET A 103 -29.01 10.29 -22.52
C MET A 103 -28.86 9.70 -23.93
N SER A 104 -29.16 8.44 -24.07
CA SER A 104 -29.14 7.75 -25.37
C SER A 104 -27.73 7.72 -25.99
N ARG A 105 -27.46 8.58 -26.97
CA ARG A 105 -26.18 8.73 -27.68
C ARG A 105 -25.46 10.02 -27.30
N GLU A 106 -25.96 10.77 -26.32
CA GLU A 106 -25.47 12.10 -25.99
C GLU A 106 -24.85 12.14 -24.60
N VAL A 107 -23.75 12.87 -24.48
CA VAL A 107 -23.14 13.27 -23.20
C VAL A 107 -23.18 14.80 -23.13
N ASN A 108 -23.80 15.31 -22.09
CA ASN A 108 -23.80 16.73 -21.79
C ASN A 108 -22.86 17.01 -20.61
N ILE A 109 -21.94 17.96 -20.80
CA ILE A 109 -20.95 18.38 -19.80
C ILE A 109 -21.13 19.89 -19.61
N SER A 110 -21.33 20.31 -18.37
CA SER A 110 -21.46 21.71 -18.03
C SER A 110 -20.68 22.08 -16.78
N TRP A 111 -20.32 23.35 -16.68
CA TRP A 111 -19.56 23.92 -15.57
C TRP A 111 -20.06 25.33 -15.26
N LYS A 112 -19.73 25.81 -14.05
CA LYS A 112 -20.12 27.16 -13.60
C LYS A 112 -18.94 28.14 -13.54
N ASP A 113 -17.72 27.58 -13.52
CA ASP A 113 -16.50 28.37 -13.43
C ASP A 113 -16.33 29.27 -14.66
N THR A 114 -15.74 30.45 -14.44
CA THR A 114 -15.25 31.29 -15.54
C THR A 114 -13.94 30.69 -16.05
N LEU A 115 -13.90 30.38 -17.34
CA LEU A 115 -12.71 29.88 -18.00
C LEU A 115 -11.62 30.94 -18.08
N LEU A 116 -10.37 30.55 -18.01
CA LEU A 116 -9.20 31.42 -18.19
C LEU A 116 -9.16 31.93 -19.64
N ASP A 117 -8.80 33.19 -19.82
CA ASP A 117 -8.63 33.77 -21.14
C ASP A 117 -7.44 33.19 -21.89
N SER A 118 -7.55 33.16 -23.24
CA SER A 118 -6.47 32.71 -24.15
C SER A 118 -5.84 31.36 -23.72
N THR A 119 -6.71 30.41 -23.34
CA THR A 119 -6.32 29.14 -22.78
C THR A 119 -6.95 27.99 -23.55
N THR A 120 -6.14 26.98 -23.89
CA THR A 120 -6.61 25.73 -24.48
C THR A 120 -7.04 24.78 -23.36
N TYR A 121 -8.28 24.30 -23.45
CA TYR A 121 -8.86 23.29 -22.52
C TYR A 121 -9.03 21.97 -23.21
N ILE A 122 -8.81 20.91 -22.45
CA ILE A 122 -9.00 19.52 -22.90
C ILE A 122 -9.93 18.85 -21.90
N ILE A 123 -11.01 18.26 -22.40
CA ILE A 123 -11.81 17.30 -21.64
C ILE A 123 -11.42 15.90 -22.08
N SER A 124 -10.82 15.14 -21.19
CA SER A 124 -10.44 13.75 -21.41
C SER A 124 -11.48 12.83 -20.78
N PHE A 125 -11.80 11.71 -21.43
CA PHE A 125 -12.90 10.84 -21.02
C PHE A 125 -12.39 9.52 -20.40
N GLY A 126 -11.11 9.20 -20.54
CA GLY A 126 -10.59 7.90 -20.09
C GLY A 126 -11.46 6.75 -20.59
N ASN A 127 -11.79 5.82 -19.71
CA ASN A 127 -12.68 4.69 -19.97
C ASN A 127 -14.15 4.94 -19.60
N ALA A 128 -14.55 6.20 -19.39
CA ALA A 128 -15.88 6.51 -18.91
C ALA A 128 -16.99 6.21 -19.94
N ILE A 129 -16.69 6.39 -21.23
CA ILE A 129 -17.67 6.22 -22.31
C ILE A 129 -17.54 4.79 -22.86
N THR A 130 -18.58 4.01 -22.64
CA THR A 130 -18.65 2.63 -23.14
C THR A 130 -19.93 2.44 -23.95
N ASP A 131 -19.92 1.50 -24.92
CA ASP A 131 -21.16 1.10 -25.56
C ASP A 131 -22.15 0.51 -24.53
N PHE A 132 -23.42 0.56 -24.87
CA PHE A 132 -24.50 0.13 -23.98
C PHE A 132 -24.57 -1.39 -23.86
N THR A 133 -24.20 -2.13 -24.90
CA THR A 133 -24.46 -3.56 -25.04
C THR A 133 -23.30 -4.40 -24.51
N GLU A 134 -22.11 -4.20 -25.03
CA GLU A 134 -20.90 -5.00 -24.73
C GLU A 134 -19.98 -4.35 -23.72
N GLY A 135 -20.06 -3.05 -23.54
CA GLY A 135 -19.25 -2.30 -22.59
C GLY A 135 -17.82 -1.99 -23.08
N ASN A 136 -17.62 -1.98 -24.41
CA ASN A 136 -16.33 -1.59 -25.00
C ASN A 136 -16.06 -0.11 -24.75
N ALA A 137 -14.88 0.26 -24.27
CA ALA A 137 -14.49 1.62 -23.97
C ALA A 137 -13.57 2.21 -25.04
N ASN A 138 -13.68 3.52 -25.28
CA ASN A 138 -12.77 4.25 -26.14
C ASN A 138 -11.96 5.27 -25.32
N GLU A 139 -10.72 4.90 -25.00
CA GLU A 139 -9.80 5.71 -24.18
C GLU A 139 -9.28 6.97 -24.89
N LYS A 140 -9.47 7.06 -26.21
CA LYS A 140 -8.89 8.15 -27.05
C LYS A 140 -9.79 9.36 -27.20
N ILE A 141 -10.99 9.33 -26.63
CA ILE A 141 -11.93 10.45 -26.78
C ILE A 141 -11.41 11.65 -25.98
N LYS A 142 -11.15 12.73 -26.71
CA LYS A 142 -10.82 14.05 -26.14
C LYS A 142 -11.67 15.11 -26.82
N TYR A 143 -12.15 16.06 -26.04
CA TYR A 143 -12.79 17.28 -26.56
C TYR A 143 -11.90 18.47 -26.22
N VAL A 144 -11.47 19.19 -27.26
CA VAL A 144 -10.49 20.28 -27.16
C VAL A 144 -11.12 21.57 -27.62
N PHE A 145 -10.93 22.64 -26.89
CA PHE A 145 -11.37 23.99 -27.27
C PHE A 145 -10.43 25.04 -26.69
N SER A 146 -10.47 26.25 -27.25
CA SER A 146 -9.68 27.37 -26.75
C SER A 146 -10.56 28.62 -26.57
N THR A 147 -10.39 29.28 -25.43
CA THR A 147 -10.97 30.61 -25.19
C THR A 147 -10.26 31.70 -26.00
N GLY A 148 -9.04 31.42 -26.48
CA GLY A 148 -8.27 32.26 -27.39
C GLY A 148 -8.58 32.01 -28.87
N ASN A 149 -7.84 32.66 -29.75
CA ASN A 149 -8.00 32.60 -31.20
C ASN A 149 -7.25 31.44 -31.88
N PHE A 150 -6.50 30.64 -31.11
CA PHE A 150 -5.79 29.47 -31.59
C PHE A 150 -5.81 28.35 -30.53
N ILE A 151 -5.50 27.14 -30.92
CA ILE A 151 -5.33 26.00 -30.08
C ILE A 151 -3.84 25.67 -29.96
N ASP A 152 -3.34 25.51 -28.74
CA ASP A 152 -1.99 25.09 -28.49
C ASP A 152 -1.77 23.65 -29.02
N SER A 153 -0.53 23.31 -29.46
CA SER A 153 -0.25 22.05 -30.15
C SER A 153 0.98 21.31 -29.64
N LEU A 154 1.63 21.80 -28.58
CA LEU A 154 2.79 21.13 -28.01
C LEU A 154 2.33 19.98 -27.11
N GLU A 155 3.21 19.00 -26.93
CA GLU A 155 2.92 17.81 -26.15
C GLU A 155 4.13 17.36 -25.31
N ILE A 156 3.85 16.64 -24.25
CA ILE A 156 4.84 15.99 -23.36
C ILE A 156 4.28 14.63 -23.00
N ASP A 157 5.11 13.59 -23.13
CA ASP A 157 4.78 12.25 -22.68
C ASP A 157 5.83 11.72 -21.71
N GLY A 158 5.48 10.64 -21.02
CA GLY A 158 6.41 10.00 -20.12
C GLY A 158 5.84 8.79 -19.40
N TYR A 159 6.62 8.30 -18.45
CA TYR A 159 6.29 7.14 -17.65
C TYR A 159 6.55 7.40 -16.17
N VAL A 160 5.69 6.83 -15.34
CA VAL A 160 5.82 6.85 -13.89
C VAL A 160 6.09 5.43 -13.38
N TYR A 161 7.08 5.32 -12.52
CA TYR A 161 7.53 4.04 -11.95
C TYR A 161 7.49 4.09 -10.43
N ASP A 162 7.20 2.97 -9.81
CA ASP A 162 7.39 2.80 -8.37
C ASP A 162 8.88 2.65 -8.01
N LYS A 163 9.16 2.52 -6.72
CA LYS A 163 10.53 2.32 -6.21
C LYS A 163 11.20 1.03 -6.74
N GLU A 164 10.41 0.04 -7.18
CA GLU A 164 10.90 -1.23 -7.74
C GLU A 164 11.12 -1.13 -9.26
N GLY A 165 10.83 0.02 -9.87
CA GLY A 165 10.93 0.24 -11.32
C GLY A 165 9.76 -0.33 -12.11
N LYS A 166 8.64 -0.63 -11.46
CA LYS A 166 7.42 -1.09 -12.12
C LYS A 166 6.57 0.10 -12.55
N PRO A 167 6.00 0.06 -13.77
CA PRO A 167 5.04 1.06 -14.20
C PRO A 167 3.86 1.17 -13.21
N THR A 168 3.44 2.39 -12.88
CA THR A 168 2.40 2.63 -11.88
C THR A 168 1.22 3.36 -12.49
N PRO A 169 0.02 2.77 -12.53
CA PRO A 169 -1.19 3.39 -13.03
C PRO A 169 -1.82 4.37 -12.03
N ASP A 170 -2.79 5.15 -12.52
CA ASP A 170 -3.63 6.06 -11.72
C ASP A 170 -2.84 7.13 -10.94
N ILE A 171 -1.68 7.52 -11.44
CA ILE A 171 -0.86 8.58 -10.88
C ILE A 171 -1.14 9.89 -11.64
N MET A 172 -1.53 10.91 -10.93
CA MET A 172 -1.69 12.23 -11.52
C MET A 172 -0.33 12.85 -11.80
N VAL A 173 -0.11 13.26 -13.06
CA VAL A 173 1.07 14.03 -13.48
C VAL A 173 0.66 15.45 -13.80
N GLY A 174 1.15 16.40 -13.03
CA GLY A 174 0.83 17.82 -13.16
C GLY A 174 1.98 18.65 -13.70
N LEU A 175 1.67 19.55 -14.62
CA LEU A 175 2.54 20.63 -15.08
C LEU A 175 2.14 21.95 -14.43
N TYR A 176 3.07 22.58 -13.78
CA TYR A 176 2.87 23.86 -13.09
C TYR A 176 3.65 24.96 -13.82
N ASP A 177 2.93 25.90 -14.43
CA ASP A 177 3.54 27.01 -15.21
C ASP A 177 4.18 28.03 -14.27
N LEU A 178 5.50 28.17 -14.35
CA LEU A 178 6.25 29.10 -13.51
C LEU A 178 5.85 30.58 -13.70
N LYS A 179 5.24 30.95 -14.83
CA LYS A 179 4.78 32.34 -15.07
C LYS A 179 3.54 32.70 -14.27
N THR A 180 2.74 31.71 -13.88
CA THR A 180 1.45 31.92 -13.20
C THR A 180 1.52 31.66 -11.70
N LEU A 181 2.65 31.15 -11.20
CA LEU A 181 2.83 30.79 -9.81
C LEU A 181 3.32 31.99 -8.98
N GLU A 182 2.58 32.31 -7.93
CA GLU A 182 3.02 33.33 -6.95
C GLU A 182 4.20 32.83 -6.10
N LYS A 183 4.25 31.53 -5.77
CA LYS A 183 5.32 30.89 -4.97
C LYS A 183 5.58 29.47 -5.45
N ALA A 184 6.79 29.20 -5.91
CA ALA A 184 7.19 27.86 -6.33
C ALA A 184 7.17 26.82 -5.18
N ASP A 185 7.44 27.23 -3.96
CA ASP A 185 7.50 26.36 -2.76
C ASP A 185 6.11 25.80 -2.37
N SER A 186 5.02 26.32 -2.93
CA SER A 186 3.66 25.86 -2.65
C SER A 186 3.19 24.72 -3.56
N ILE A 187 3.97 24.36 -4.58
CA ILE A 187 3.72 23.21 -5.47
C ILE A 187 4.14 21.93 -4.73
N PRO A 188 3.40 20.84 -4.85
CA PRO A 188 2.02 20.65 -5.34
C PRO A 188 0.99 20.75 -4.20
N PHE A 189 1.35 21.31 -3.05
CA PHE A 189 0.55 21.28 -1.83
C PHE A 189 -0.62 22.25 -1.82
N LEU A 190 -0.44 23.44 -2.40
CA LEU A 190 -1.44 24.51 -2.39
C LEU A 190 -1.95 24.87 -3.78
N ASN A 191 -1.08 24.80 -4.79
CA ASN A 191 -1.41 25.19 -6.15
C ASN A 191 -2.04 24.03 -6.92
N LEU A 192 -2.99 24.35 -7.80
CA LEU A 192 -3.49 23.44 -8.82
C LEU A 192 -2.49 23.38 -9.99
N PRO A 193 -2.36 22.23 -10.67
CA PRO A 193 -1.56 22.15 -11.89
C PRO A 193 -2.18 23.00 -13.01
N THR A 194 -1.37 23.53 -13.91
CA THR A 194 -1.86 24.20 -15.13
C THR A 194 -2.40 23.19 -16.12
N TYR A 195 -1.73 22.05 -16.28
CA TYR A 195 -2.18 20.92 -17.06
C TYR A 195 -1.93 19.63 -16.27
N TYR A 196 -2.75 18.61 -16.47
CA TYR A 196 -2.57 17.32 -15.83
C TYR A 196 -3.16 16.19 -16.65
N ASP A 197 -2.65 15.00 -16.42
CA ASP A 197 -3.18 13.74 -16.92
C ASP A 197 -2.93 12.64 -15.88
N TYR A 198 -3.59 11.49 -16.02
CA TYR A 198 -3.36 10.31 -15.19
C TYR A 198 -2.62 9.24 -15.99
N THR A 199 -1.76 8.49 -15.33
CA THR A 199 -1.07 7.36 -15.96
C THR A 199 -2.03 6.22 -16.26
N ASP A 200 -1.83 5.58 -17.44
CA ASP A 200 -2.51 4.35 -17.86
C ASP A 200 -1.98 3.11 -17.12
N GLU A 201 -2.48 1.92 -17.47
CA GLU A 201 -2.05 0.64 -16.90
C GLU A 201 -0.55 0.33 -17.09
N ASN A 202 0.08 0.95 -18.08
CA ASN A 202 1.52 0.85 -18.36
C ASN A 202 2.33 1.95 -17.70
N GLY A 203 1.72 2.76 -16.84
CA GLY A 203 2.34 3.91 -16.20
C GLY A 203 2.63 5.07 -17.16
N LYS A 204 2.08 5.07 -18.39
CA LYS A 204 2.27 6.11 -19.38
C LYS A 204 1.30 7.26 -19.15
N PHE A 205 1.78 8.50 -19.29
CA PHE A 205 0.95 9.71 -19.38
C PHE A 205 1.23 10.48 -20.68
N GLU A 206 0.26 11.28 -21.12
CA GLU A 206 0.36 12.08 -22.35
C GLU A 206 -0.39 13.40 -22.21
N LEU A 207 0.35 14.47 -22.06
CA LEU A 207 -0.16 15.84 -21.96
C LEU A 207 -0.04 16.53 -23.31
N SER A 208 -1.15 16.79 -23.96
CA SER A 208 -1.24 17.38 -25.29
C SER A 208 -1.81 18.81 -25.22
N ASN A 209 -1.77 19.52 -26.37
CA ASN A 209 -2.29 20.87 -26.52
C ASN A 209 -1.75 21.87 -25.48
N LEU A 210 -0.44 21.78 -25.23
CA LEU A 210 0.26 22.60 -24.25
C LEU A 210 0.76 23.89 -24.91
N LYS A 211 0.67 25.00 -24.18
CA LYS A 211 1.30 26.25 -24.58
C LYS A 211 2.82 26.19 -24.46
N TYR A 212 3.52 27.02 -25.21
CA TYR A 212 4.96 27.21 -25.03
C TYR A 212 5.23 27.94 -23.71
N SER A 213 5.75 27.22 -22.72
CA SER A 213 6.12 27.77 -21.41
C SER A 213 7.15 26.89 -20.71
N LYS A 214 7.59 27.34 -19.53
CA LYS A 214 8.47 26.61 -18.63
C LYS A 214 7.68 26.04 -17.45
N PHE A 215 7.76 24.72 -17.26
CA PHE A 215 6.96 24.01 -16.28
C PHE A 215 7.82 23.26 -15.25
N VAL A 216 7.30 23.20 -14.03
CA VAL A 216 7.67 22.20 -13.04
C VAL A 216 6.80 20.96 -13.25
N VAL A 217 7.39 19.77 -13.21
CA VAL A 217 6.70 18.49 -13.37
C VAL A 217 6.66 17.76 -12.06
N VAL A 218 5.46 17.44 -11.59
CA VAL A 218 5.26 16.65 -10.36
C VAL A 218 4.22 15.57 -10.62
N ALA A 219 4.54 14.34 -10.23
CA ALA A 219 3.59 13.23 -10.21
C ALA A 219 3.21 12.91 -8.76
N PHE A 220 1.97 12.57 -8.48
CA PHE A 220 1.57 12.08 -7.16
C PHE A 220 0.27 11.29 -7.19
N GLN A 221 0.08 10.47 -6.17
CA GLN A 221 -1.14 9.72 -5.97
C GLN A 221 -2.21 10.62 -5.35
N ASP A 222 -3.12 11.14 -6.18
CA ASP A 222 -4.21 12.03 -5.72
C ASP A 222 -5.38 11.23 -5.12
N VAL A 223 -5.18 10.66 -3.94
CA VAL A 223 -6.20 9.84 -3.25
C VAL A 223 -7.48 10.60 -2.97
N ARG A 224 -7.38 11.90 -2.74
CA ARG A 224 -8.53 12.77 -2.42
C ARG A 224 -9.20 13.38 -3.64
N GLN A 225 -8.64 13.20 -4.81
CA GLN A 225 -9.10 13.79 -6.05
C GLN A 225 -9.31 15.33 -5.95
N ASN A 226 -8.31 16.00 -5.40
CA ASN A 226 -8.33 17.44 -5.18
C ASN A 226 -7.18 18.17 -5.88
N PHE A 227 -6.42 17.46 -6.73
CA PHE A 227 -5.27 17.96 -7.48
C PHE A 227 -4.15 18.56 -6.62
N LYS A 228 -4.05 18.10 -5.36
CA LYS A 228 -3.04 18.55 -4.39
C LYS A 228 -2.46 17.37 -3.65
N LEU A 229 -1.16 17.42 -3.45
CA LEU A 229 -0.48 16.44 -2.60
C LEU A 229 -0.89 16.68 -1.14
N ASN A 230 -1.46 15.66 -0.52
CA ASN A 230 -1.81 15.68 0.89
C ASN A 230 -0.71 14.97 1.67
N SER A 231 -0.01 15.71 2.51
CA SER A 231 1.16 15.21 3.22
C SER A 231 0.92 13.93 4.02
N GLY A 232 1.84 12.98 3.95
CA GLY A 232 2.05 11.89 4.89
C GLY A 232 1.70 10.49 4.44
N ALA A 233 0.96 10.30 3.34
CA ALA A 233 0.58 8.96 2.87
C ALA A 233 0.51 8.80 1.35
N GLU A 234 0.67 9.88 0.58
CA GLU A 234 0.58 9.85 -0.87
C GLU A 234 1.98 9.77 -1.49
N LEU A 235 2.17 8.84 -2.42
CA LEU A 235 3.40 8.74 -3.19
C LEU A 235 3.55 9.97 -4.09
N MET A 236 4.78 10.43 -4.28
CA MET A 236 5.10 11.49 -5.21
C MET A 236 6.39 11.22 -5.98
N GLY A 237 6.54 11.87 -7.13
CA GLY A 237 7.77 11.94 -7.91
C GLY A 237 7.86 13.32 -8.59
N PHE A 238 9.04 13.79 -8.88
CA PHE A 238 9.23 15.08 -9.53
C PHE A 238 10.51 15.11 -10.38
N LEU A 239 10.57 16.04 -11.33
CA LEU A 239 11.84 16.34 -12.01
C LEU A 239 12.61 17.37 -11.20
N SER A 240 13.92 17.15 -11.05
CA SER A 240 14.81 18.11 -10.37
C SER A 240 14.91 19.43 -11.14
N ASP A 241 14.85 19.36 -12.47
CA ASP A 241 14.90 20.51 -13.36
C ASP A 241 13.51 20.82 -13.95
N THR A 242 13.34 22.08 -14.30
CA THR A 242 12.16 22.50 -15.05
C THR A 242 12.28 22.15 -16.53
N ILE A 243 11.17 21.86 -17.17
CA ILE A 243 11.12 21.62 -18.62
C ILE A 243 10.54 22.80 -19.37
N THR A 244 10.96 22.96 -20.60
CA THR A 244 10.35 23.92 -21.54
C THR A 244 9.67 23.11 -22.65
N THR A 245 8.37 23.35 -22.87
CA THR A 245 7.64 22.69 -23.96
C THR A 245 8.25 23.05 -25.31
N SER A 246 8.46 22.06 -26.16
CA SER A 246 9.00 22.23 -27.52
C SER A 246 8.37 21.21 -28.47
N LEU A 247 8.64 21.32 -29.77
CA LEU A 247 8.14 20.39 -30.79
C LEU A 247 8.73 18.99 -30.71
N SER A 248 9.85 18.82 -30.02
CA SER A 248 10.42 17.50 -29.73
C SER A 248 10.93 17.47 -28.31
N ASN A 249 10.21 16.81 -27.43
CA ASN A 249 10.63 16.56 -26.05
C ASN A 249 11.06 15.10 -25.92
N GLU A 250 12.07 14.85 -25.10
CA GLU A 250 12.37 13.48 -24.66
C GLU A 250 11.29 13.01 -23.69
N SER A 251 10.94 11.72 -23.79
CA SER A 251 9.97 11.10 -22.88
C SER A 251 10.45 11.17 -21.43
N ILE A 252 9.60 11.68 -20.54
CA ILE A 252 9.93 11.94 -19.13
C ILE A 252 9.84 10.64 -18.32
N LYS A 253 10.77 10.46 -17.39
CA LYS A 253 10.72 9.38 -16.40
C LYS A 253 10.63 9.94 -15.01
N LEU A 254 9.58 9.54 -14.27
CA LEU A 254 9.35 9.92 -12.89
C LEU A 254 9.34 8.68 -12.01
N ASN A 255 10.10 8.72 -10.91
CA ASN A 255 10.13 7.65 -9.92
C ASN A 255 9.38 8.11 -8.66
N LEU A 256 8.43 7.28 -8.23
CA LEU A 256 7.64 7.56 -7.05
C LEU A 256 8.39 7.19 -5.77
N PHE A 257 8.22 8.00 -4.79
CA PHE A 257 8.68 7.75 -3.42
C PHE A 257 7.64 8.27 -2.42
N LEU A 258 7.69 7.76 -1.19
CA LEU A 258 6.90 8.31 -0.11
C LEU A 258 7.70 9.46 0.51
N PRO A 259 7.23 10.72 0.44
CA PRO A 259 7.93 11.86 1.01
C PRO A 259 8.04 11.73 2.53
N GLU A 260 9.04 12.38 3.11
CA GLU A 260 9.10 12.48 4.57
C GLU A 260 7.81 13.11 5.11
N PRO A 261 7.18 12.50 6.12
CA PRO A 261 5.99 13.07 6.70
C PRO A 261 6.30 14.41 7.36
N VAL A 262 5.40 15.37 7.25
CA VAL A 262 5.50 16.63 8.00
C VAL A 262 5.66 16.31 9.48
N LYS A 263 6.67 16.87 10.12
CA LYS A 263 6.96 16.65 11.54
C LYS A 263 5.78 17.08 12.39
N ARG A 264 5.09 16.10 12.98
CA ARG A 264 3.93 16.32 13.82
C ARG A 264 3.97 15.44 15.07
N PHE A 265 3.57 16.03 16.16
CA PHE A 265 3.14 15.29 17.35
C PHE A 265 1.66 14.97 17.22
N TYR A 266 1.31 13.67 17.15
CA TYR A 266 -0.09 13.24 17.06
C TYR A 266 -0.81 13.25 18.41
N GLY A 267 -0.07 13.56 19.48
CA GLY A 267 -0.59 13.61 20.83
C GLY A 267 -0.21 12.39 21.67
N ALA A 268 -0.80 12.35 22.85
CA ALA A 268 -0.64 11.24 23.79
C ALA A 268 -2.00 10.75 24.26
N LYS A 269 -2.08 9.46 24.60
CA LYS A 269 -3.29 8.80 25.07
C LYS A 269 -2.99 7.89 26.26
N HIS A 270 -3.83 7.94 27.29
CA HIS A 270 -3.87 6.95 28.35
C HIS A 270 -4.52 5.68 27.80
N THR A 271 -3.75 4.59 27.61
CA THR A 271 -4.17 3.40 26.87
C THR A 271 -4.22 2.12 27.69
N GLY A 272 -3.83 2.17 28.96
CA GLY A 272 -3.83 1.02 29.85
C GLY A 272 -3.41 1.42 31.27
N TYR A 273 -3.42 0.47 32.20
CA TYR A 273 -2.99 0.71 33.57
C TYR A 273 -1.57 1.27 33.62
N GLY A 274 -1.42 2.49 34.12
CA GLY A 274 -0.14 3.19 34.19
C GLY A 274 0.61 3.34 32.85
N LYS A 275 -0.11 3.44 31.71
CA LYS A 275 0.44 3.42 30.38
C LYS A 275 -0.07 4.56 29.52
N ILE A 276 0.81 5.48 29.13
CA ILE A 276 0.52 6.56 28.18
C ILE A 276 1.36 6.35 26.92
N GLN A 277 0.70 6.36 25.77
CA GLN A 277 1.35 6.23 24.46
C GLN A 277 1.44 7.58 23.77
N PHE A 278 2.61 7.87 23.23
CA PHE A 278 2.94 9.03 22.41
C PHE A 278 3.13 8.58 20.97
N ALA A 279 2.65 9.35 20.01
CA ALA A 279 2.86 9.08 18.60
C ALA A 279 3.30 10.34 17.86
N TYR A 280 4.28 10.17 17.00
CA TYR A 280 4.86 11.20 16.15
C TYR A 280 4.90 10.72 14.70
N SER A 281 4.93 11.66 13.77
CA SER A 281 5.13 11.33 12.35
C SER A 281 6.60 11.12 11.97
N TYR A 282 7.54 11.31 12.90
CA TYR A 282 8.98 11.29 12.66
C TYR A 282 9.73 10.73 13.86
N PRO A 283 10.95 10.16 13.67
CA PRO A 283 11.78 9.68 14.75
C PRO A 283 12.27 10.83 15.65
N ILE A 284 12.21 10.63 16.97
CA ILE A 284 12.74 11.58 17.96
C ILE A 284 13.81 10.87 18.80
N PRO A 285 15.11 10.98 18.46
CA PRO A 285 16.17 10.24 19.13
C PRO A 285 16.31 10.56 20.63
N GLU A 286 16.11 11.82 21.01
CA GLU A 286 16.34 12.33 22.37
C GLU A 286 15.03 12.78 23.03
N LEU A 287 14.03 11.91 23.00
CA LEU A 287 12.76 12.16 23.67
C LEU A 287 12.87 11.87 25.17
N THR A 288 12.50 12.85 26.00
CA THR A 288 12.31 12.65 27.44
C THR A 288 10.97 13.22 27.90
N VAL A 289 10.42 12.64 28.96
CA VAL A 289 9.11 13.03 29.50
C VAL A 289 9.21 13.16 31.02
N LYS A 290 8.67 14.23 31.57
CA LYS A 290 8.60 14.47 33.03
C LYS A 290 7.16 14.69 33.47
N ALA A 291 6.75 13.98 34.50
CA ALA A 291 5.45 14.21 35.15
C ALA A 291 5.48 15.40 36.09
N LEU A 292 4.37 16.12 36.20
CA LEU A 292 4.18 17.25 37.12
C LEU A 292 2.88 17.09 37.92
N PRO A 293 2.92 17.05 39.27
CA PRO A 293 4.13 16.85 40.07
C PRO A 293 4.75 15.47 39.82
N ASN A 294 6.04 15.31 40.05
CA ASN A 294 6.68 14.00 39.97
C ASN A 294 6.42 13.22 41.26
N ASN A 295 5.35 12.46 41.27
CA ASN A 295 4.91 11.65 42.40
C ASN A 295 5.41 10.19 42.32
N ASP A 296 6.08 9.82 41.26
CA ASP A 296 6.58 8.46 41.04
C ASP A 296 8.00 8.31 41.58
N SER A 297 8.21 7.35 42.48
CA SER A 297 9.53 7.06 43.08
C SER A 297 10.58 6.67 42.05
N LEU A 298 10.16 6.07 40.93
CA LEU A 298 11.02 5.72 39.78
C LEU A 298 11.11 6.86 38.75
N GLY A 299 10.45 8.02 38.99
CA GLY A 299 10.46 9.16 38.07
C GLY A 299 9.66 8.94 36.79
N GLY A 300 8.93 7.83 36.67
CA GLY A 300 8.34 7.33 35.43
C GLY A 300 9.38 6.69 34.49
N LEU A 301 8.91 5.90 33.55
CA LEU A 301 9.76 5.21 32.58
C LEU A 301 9.29 5.48 31.17
N LEU A 302 10.14 6.04 30.31
CA LEU A 302 9.89 6.20 28.89
C LEU A 302 10.57 5.09 28.11
N VAL A 303 9.78 4.33 27.34
CA VAL A 303 10.28 3.28 26.43
C VAL A 303 9.89 3.64 25.00
N GLN A 304 10.87 3.90 24.15
CA GLN A 304 10.66 4.18 22.74
C GLN A 304 10.62 2.87 21.94
N ASN A 305 9.85 2.87 20.83
CA ASN A 305 9.93 1.80 19.84
C ASN A 305 11.25 1.83 19.06
N LYS A 306 11.50 0.83 18.22
CA LYS A 306 12.73 0.71 17.43
C LYS A 306 12.92 1.88 16.45
N THR A 307 11.84 2.37 15.85
CA THR A 307 11.83 3.48 14.89
C THR A 307 11.88 4.86 15.56
N LYS A 308 11.73 4.92 16.89
CA LYS A 308 11.71 6.15 17.71
C LYS A 308 10.62 7.17 17.32
N ASP A 309 9.61 6.75 16.60
CA ASP A 309 8.43 7.54 16.22
C ASP A 309 7.25 7.38 17.17
N SER A 310 7.37 6.48 18.12
CA SER A 310 6.42 6.31 19.21
C SER A 310 7.11 5.95 20.52
N ALA A 311 6.49 6.31 21.62
CA ALA A 311 6.98 6.01 22.94
C ALA A 311 5.84 5.62 23.88
N THR A 312 6.17 4.84 24.90
CA THR A 312 5.26 4.52 25.99
C THR A 312 5.87 5.07 27.29
N TYR A 313 5.15 5.93 27.96
CA TYR A 313 5.48 6.38 29.30
C TYR A 313 4.73 5.54 30.32
N TRP A 314 5.47 4.92 31.21
CA TRP A 314 4.98 4.11 32.31
C TRP A 314 5.05 4.91 33.59
N PHE A 315 3.99 4.89 34.37
CA PHE A 315 3.90 5.56 35.68
C PHE A 315 3.04 4.73 36.62
N ASN A 316 3.23 4.87 37.93
CA ASN A 316 2.37 4.19 38.89
C ASN A 316 1.08 5.01 39.12
N PRO A 317 -0.09 4.56 38.64
CA PRO A 317 -1.32 5.36 38.71
C PRO A 317 -1.83 5.60 40.13
N VAL A 318 -1.43 4.78 41.12
CA VAL A 318 -1.76 5.00 42.55
C VAL A 318 -1.17 6.30 43.11
N ASN A 319 -0.14 6.84 42.47
CA ASN A 319 0.52 8.07 42.89
C ASN A 319 -0.14 9.35 42.36
N TYR A 320 -1.20 9.21 41.58
CA TYR A 320 -1.94 10.31 40.96
C TYR A 320 -3.45 10.12 41.16
N THR A 321 -4.18 11.22 41.24
CA THR A 321 -5.64 11.16 41.48
C THR A 321 -6.44 11.02 40.18
N ASP A 322 -6.69 12.14 39.49
CA ASP A 322 -7.64 12.15 38.36
C ASP A 322 -6.95 12.40 37.03
N SER A 323 -5.71 12.94 37.04
CA SER A 323 -4.99 13.32 35.86
C SER A 323 -3.48 13.32 36.07
N ILE A 324 -2.75 13.34 34.98
CA ILE A 324 -1.30 13.53 34.94
C ILE A 324 -0.94 14.62 33.94
N THR A 325 -0.10 15.57 34.35
CA THR A 325 0.49 16.56 33.46
C THR A 325 1.89 16.13 33.10
N LEU A 326 2.19 16.07 31.80
CA LEU A 326 3.47 15.65 31.27
C LEU A 326 4.12 16.77 30.48
N GLN A 327 5.36 17.09 30.82
CA GLN A 327 6.24 17.93 30.00
C GLN A 327 7.06 17.03 29.08
N ILE A 328 7.07 17.36 27.80
CA ILE A 328 7.74 16.62 26.75
C ILE A 328 8.94 17.42 26.29
N PHE A 329 10.09 16.79 26.27
CA PHE A 329 11.36 17.41 25.86
C PHE A 329 11.91 16.69 24.63
N GLN A 330 12.36 17.46 23.65
CA GLN A 330 13.16 17.00 22.52
C GLN A 330 14.51 17.69 22.57
N ALA A 331 15.60 16.92 22.57
CA ALA A 331 16.96 17.45 22.71
C ALA A 331 17.11 18.49 23.87
N GLY A 332 16.51 18.18 25.02
CA GLY A 332 16.56 19.02 26.21
C GLY A 332 15.64 20.23 26.22
N THR A 333 14.94 20.53 25.13
CA THR A 333 14.01 21.68 25.04
C THR A 333 12.57 21.20 25.23
N ILE A 334 11.76 21.92 26.03
CA ILE A 334 10.32 21.64 26.17
C ILE A 334 9.65 21.97 24.84
N THR A 335 9.01 20.96 24.24
CA THR A 335 8.24 21.12 23.01
C THR A 335 6.73 21.15 23.25
N ASP A 336 6.27 20.43 24.27
CA ASP A 336 4.85 20.31 24.59
C ASP A 336 4.63 20.12 26.09
N THR A 337 3.46 20.53 26.56
CA THR A 337 2.93 20.20 27.89
C THR A 337 1.50 19.74 27.73
N ILE A 338 1.21 18.53 28.17
CA ILE A 338 -0.10 17.91 28.02
C ILE A 338 -0.65 17.44 29.39
N THR A 339 -1.94 17.60 29.58
CA THR A 339 -2.64 17.05 30.73
C THR A 339 -3.63 15.99 30.25
N LEU A 340 -3.54 14.80 30.80
CA LEU A 340 -4.38 13.66 30.45
C LEU A 340 -5.24 13.28 31.65
N LEU A 341 -6.54 13.20 31.44
CA LEU A 341 -7.47 12.62 32.40
C LEU A 341 -7.34 11.10 32.38
N PHE A 342 -7.41 10.49 33.53
CA PHE A 342 -7.35 9.05 33.64
C PHE A 342 -8.66 8.40 33.17
N LYS A 343 -8.49 7.31 32.45
CA LYS A 343 -9.54 6.31 32.25
C LYS A 343 -9.31 5.19 33.24
N GLU A 344 -10.37 4.58 33.68
CA GLU A 344 -10.29 3.43 34.60
C GLU A 344 -9.77 2.21 33.81
N PHE A 345 -8.60 1.72 34.18
CA PHE A 345 -8.01 0.49 33.68
C PHE A 345 -7.68 -0.45 34.83
N LYS A 346 -8.00 -1.71 34.67
CA LYS A 346 -7.58 -2.75 35.61
C LYS A 346 -6.15 -3.18 35.28
N ALA A 347 -5.38 -3.49 36.33
CA ALA A 347 -4.08 -4.08 36.15
C ALA A 347 -4.21 -5.47 35.53
N GLU A 348 -3.57 -5.68 34.39
CA GLU A 348 -3.59 -6.94 33.64
C GLU A 348 -2.72 -8.01 34.32
N ASN A 349 -2.96 -9.28 33.98
CA ASN A 349 -2.08 -10.39 34.36
C ASN A 349 -0.73 -10.20 33.68
N PHE A 350 0.33 -10.64 34.35
CA PHE A 350 1.68 -10.49 33.83
C PHE A 350 2.22 -11.86 33.39
N THR A 351 1.95 -12.22 32.15
CA THR A 351 2.36 -13.51 31.56
C THR A 351 3.40 -13.29 30.46
N PRO A 352 4.65 -13.71 30.67
CA PRO A 352 5.70 -13.64 29.64
C PRO A 352 5.35 -14.53 28.44
N LYS A 353 5.72 -14.10 27.22
CA LYS A 353 5.48 -14.84 25.98
C LYS A 353 6.78 -15.07 25.22
N LEU A 354 6.96 -16.24 24.61
CA LEU A 354 8.10 -16.50 23.75
C LEU A 354 7.83 -15.97 22.32
N THR A 355 8.88 -15.48 21.67
CA THR A 355 8.79 -14.96 20.30
C THR A 355 8.73 -16.05 19.25
N SER A 356 9.26 -17.24 19.54
CA SER A 356 9.33 -18.36 18.59
C SER A 356 9.43 -19.69 19.34
N ASN A 357 8.90 -20.73 18.73
CA ASN A 357 9.07 -22.12 19.18
C ASN A 357 10.31 -22.79 18.56
N GLU A 358 11.01 -22.10 17.67
CA GLU A 358 12.24 -22.55 17.04
C GLU A 358 13.33 -21.50 17.20
N ILE A 359 14.51 -21.92 17.62
CA ILE A 359 15.69 -21.06 17.75
C ILE A 359 16.89 -21.69 17.04
N ARG A 360 17.76 -20.86 16.47
CA ARG A 360 19.05 -21.35 15.97
C ARG A 360 19.96 -21.68 17.16
N ASN A 361 20.88 -22.60 16.94
CA ASN A 361 21.79 -23.05 18.03
C ASN A 361 22.60 -21.93 18.68
N ILE A 362 22.77 -20.79 17.97
CA ILE A 362 23.53 -19.63 18.45
C ILE A 362 22.65 -18.54 19.08
N ASP A 363 21.33 -18.60 18.88
CA ASP A 363 20.42 -17.54 19.32
C ASP A 363 20.03 -17.71 20.81
N PRO A 364 19.76 -16.60 21.53
CA PRO A 364 19.09 -16.64 22.82
C PRO A 364 17.62 -17.04 22.68
N VAL A 365 17.04 -17.53 23.75
CA VAL A 365 15.58 -17.63 23.89
C VAL A 365 15.04 -16.26 24.23
N VAL A 366 14.19 -15.72 23.35
CA VAL A 366 13.65 -14.37 23.51
C VAL A 366 12.27 -14.42 24.15
N VAL A 367 12.15 -13.80 25.30
CA VAL A 367 10.90 -13.65 26.07
C VAL A 367 10.42 -12.21 25.97
N LEU A 368 9.17 -12.02 25.55
CA LEU A 368 8.50 -10.72 25.51
C LEU A 368 7.59 -10.53 26.71
N THR A 369 7.56 -9.30 27.19
CA THR A 369 6.64 -8.87 28.23
C THR A 369 5.88 -7.62 27.76
N GLU A 370 4.61 -7.49 28.15
CA GLU A 370 3.83 -6.32 27.79
C GLU A 370 4.18 -5.11 28.65
N ILE A 371 4.61 -5.37 29.88
CA ILE A 371 5.04 -4.38 30.87
C ILE A 371 6.56 -4.47 31.01
N PRO A 372 7.29 -3.33 31.14
CA PRO A 372 8.72 -3.33 31.35
C PRO A 372 9.12 -4.13 32.61
N VAL A 373 10.24 -4.81 32.52
CA VAL A 373 10.77 -5.68 33.56
C VAL A 373 11.80 -4.93 34.40
N THR A 374 11.69 -5.06 35.71
CA THR A 374 12.62 -4.46 36.69
C THR A 374 13.59 -5.47 37.27
N LYS A 375 13.18 -6.75 37.35
CA LYS A 375 14.02 -7.80 37.92
C LYS A 375 13.74 -9.14 37.23
N VAL A 376 14.81 -9.93 37.01
CA VAL A 376 14.72 -11.34 36.62
C VAL A 376 15.63 -12.16 37.51
N ASP A 377 15.07 -13.20 38.09
CA ASP A 377 15.80 -14.21 38.86
C ASP A 377 16.04 -15.42 37.97
N THR A 378 17.23 -15.48 37.39
CA THR A 378 17.61 -16.57 36.49
C THR A 378 17.81 -17.91 37.20
N SER A 379 18.00 -17.90 38.52
CA SER A 379 18.12 -19.14 39.30
C SER A 379 16.85 -19.98 39.32
N LEU A 380 15.70 -19.31 39.11
CA LEU A 380 14.39 -19.96 39.02
C LEU A 380 14.06 -20.46 37.61
N ILE A 381 14.73 -19.92 36.58
CA ILE A 381 14.41 -20.21 35.16
C ILE A 381 15.31 -21.35 34.68
N PHE A 382 14.70 -22.36 34.10
CA PHE A 382 15.46 -23.53 33.59
C PHE A 382 14.84 -24.05 32.30
N ILE A 383 15.69 -24.77 31.55
CA ILE A 383 15.30 -25.56 30.40
C ILE A 383 15.51 -27.05 30.72
N TYR A 384 14.67 -27.88 30.15
CA TYR A 384 14.77 -29.32 30.35
C TYR A 384 14.27 -30.13 29.16
N ASN A 385 14.75 -31.35 29.05
CA ASN A 385 14.23 -32.38 28.16
C ASN A 385 13.93 -33.64 28.98
N GLU A 386 13.74 -34.80 28.33
CA GLU A 386 13.43 -36.07 29.01
C GLU A 386 14.56 -36.58 29.91
N THR A 387 15.80 -36.17 29.68
CA THR A 387 16.97 -36.75 30.32
C THR A 387 17.78 -35.77 31.17
N ASP A 388 17.62 -34.47 30.97
CA ASP A 388 18.54 -33.49 31.57
C ASP A 388 17.88 -32.11 31.77
N THR A 389 18.47 -31.32 32.65
CA THR A 389 18.01 -29.95 32.99
C THR A 389 19.23 -29.01 32.98
N ALA A 390 19.03 -27.78 32.51
CA ALA A 390 20.06 -26.74 32.54
C ALA A 390 19.46 -25.36 32.90
N GLY A 391 20.28 -24.55 33.54
CA GLY A 391 19.95 -23.16 33.83
C GLY A 391 20.08 -22.26 32.61
N VAL A 392 19.74 -20.99 32.82
CA VAL A 392 19.89 -19.92 31.83
C VAL A 392 20.67 -18.76 32.42
N SER A 393 21.33 -17.99 31.58
CA SER A 393 21.87 -16.67 31.90
C SER A 393 21.20 -15.58 31.05
N ILE A 394 21.47 -14.35 31.32
CA ILE A 394 20.94 -13.20 30.58
C ILE A 394 22.04 -12.62 29.71
N GLU A 395 21.69 -12.25 28.47
CA GLU A 395 22.66 -11.67 27.53
C GLU A 395 23.02 -10.22 27.89
N ASP A 396 22.04 -9.39 28.32
CA ASP A 396 22.21 -7.96 28.58
C ASP A 396 21.60 -7.54 29.93
N SER A 397 21.91 -6.32 30.38
CA SER A 397 21.22 -5.68 31.50
C SER A 397 19.72 -5.57 31.20
N ILE A 398 18.89 -6.09 32.11
CA ILE A 398 17.44 -6.26 31.91
C ILE A 398 16.63 -5.04 32.35
N TYR A 399 17.27 -4.09 33.00
CA TYR A 399 16.56 -3.00 33.64
C TYR A 399 15.68 -2.23 32.64
N MET A 400 14.37 -2.19 32.90
CA MET A 400 13.36 -1.44 32.13
C MET A 400 13.12 -1.90 30.68
N LEU A 401 13.42 -3.15 30.34
CA LEU A 401 13.18 -3.73 29.03
C LEU A 401 11.85 -4.51 28.96
N LYS A 402 11.29 -4.59 27.78
CA LYS A 402 10.14 -5.47 27.46
C LYS A 402 10.56 -6.78 26.81
N GLN A 403 11.83 -6.96 26.55
CA GLN A 403 12.42 -8.11 25.90
C GLN A 403 13.55 -8.65 26.75
N ILE A 404 13.49 -9.92 27.09
CA ILE A 404 14.50 -10.62 27.86
C ILE A 404 15.14 -11.66 26.94
N LYS A 405 16.45 -11.65 26.84
CA LYS A 405 17.21 -12.63 26.08
C LYS A 405 17.89 -13.60 27.05
N LEU A 406 17.41 -14.82 27.06
CA LEU A 406 17.91 -15.89 27.91
C LEU A 406 18.85 -16.79 27.13
N ILE A 407 20.09 -16.96 27.61
CA ILE A 407 21.10 -17.85 27.02
C ILE A 407 21.09 -19.15 27.79
N PRO A 408 20.68 -20.29 27.18
CA PRO A 408 20.77 -21.59 27.78
C PRO A 408 22.22 -21.97 28.08
N GLN A 409 22.52 -22.43 29.30
CA GLN A 409 23.84 -22.93 29.69
C GLN A 409 24.22 -24.24 29.01
N LYS A 410 23.19 -25.00 28.56
CA LYS A 410 23.32 -26.20 27.73
C LYS A 410 22.30 -26.19 26.62
N ARG A 411 22.64 -26.65 25.44
CA ARG A 411 21.75 -26.73 24.29
C ARG A 411 21.21 -28.13 24.12
N PHE A 412 19.89 -28.23 23.91
CA PHE A 412 19.20 -29.48 23.59
C PHE A 412 18.51 -29.31 22.22
N LYS A 413 18.33 -30.40 21.49
CA LYS A 413 17.65 -30.39 20.20
C LYS A 413 16.17 -30.01 20.37
N ASP A 414 15.51 -30.69 21.32
CA ASP A 414 14.13 -30.41 21.74
C ASP A 414 14.15 -30.20 23.26
N PHE A 415 13.52 -29.14 23.73
CA PHE A 415 13.47 -28.82 25.15
C PHE A 415 12.26 -28.01 25.50
N THR A 416 11.94 -27.99 26.78
CA THR A 416 10.93 -27.07 27.34
C THR A 416 11.64 -26.03 28.19
N ILE A 417 11.30 -24.79 28.04
CA ILE A 417 11.66 -23.71 28.96
C ILE A 417 10.55 -23.54 29.99
N LYS A 418 10.92 -23.43 31.26
CA LYS A 418 10.01 -23.11 32.35
C LYS A 418 10.44 -21.84 33.05
N ILE A 419 9.51 -20.89 33.11
CA ILE A 419 9.62 -19.61 33.80
C ILE A 419 8.56 -19.65 34.92
N PRO A 420 8.93 -20.09 36.12
CA PRO A 420 7.98 -20.20 37.24
C PRO A 420 7.46 -18.83 37.67
N GLN A 421 6.34 -18.85 38.37
CA GLN A 421 5.81 -17.66 39.04
C GLN A 421 6.88 -17.05 39.96
N GLY A 422 7.07 -15.75 39.90
CA GLY A 422 8.04 -15.02 40.71
C GLY A 422 9.44 -14.90 40.09
N ALA A 423 9.71 -15.53 38.94
CA ALA A 423 10.99 -15.43 38.25
C ALA A 423 11.22 -14.05 37.61
N ILE A 424 10.17 -13.34 37.23
CA ILE A 424 10.21 -12.02 36.60
C ILE A 424 9.33 -11.04 37.35
N THR A 425 9.87 -9.86 37.67
CA THR A 425 9.12 -8.76 38.30
C THR A 425 9.02 -7.59 37.33
N ASN A 426 7.84 -7.04 37.17
CA ASN A 426 7.58 -5.91 36.26
C ASN A 426 7.66 -4.54 36.96
N TYR A 427 7.48 -3.47 36.19
CA TYR A 427 7.51 -2.06 36.66
C TYR A 427 6.54 -1.78 37.82
N PHE A 428 5.42 -2.49 37.92
CA PHE A 428 4.42 -2.34 38.99
C PHE A 428 4.66 -3.27 40.18
N GLU A 429 5.85 -3.85 40.29
CA GLU A 429 6.24 -4.79 41.33
C GLU A 429 5.42 -6.10 41.31
N LYS A 430 4.70 -6.37 40.21
CA LYS A 430 4.00 -7.64 40.03
C LYS A 430 4.94 -8.70 39.49
N VAL A 431 4.78 -9.89 40.02
CA VAL A 431 5.50 -11.08 39.54
C VAL A 431 4.72 -11.76 38.41
N ASN A 432 5.45 -12.46 37.56
CA ASN A 432 4.86 -13.20 36.44
C ASN A 432 4.08 -14.43 36.89
N ASP A 433 3.09 -14.80 36.07
CA ASP A 433 2.50 -16.14 36.09
C ASP A 433 3.47 -17.16 35.49
N THR A 434 3.31 -18.44 35.86
CA THR A 434 4.14 -19.52 35.30
C THR A 434 3.94 -19.62 33.79
N THR A 435 5.05 -19.57 33.05
CA THR A 435 5.09 -19.79 31.60
C THR A 435 5.93 -21.02 31.30
N GLU A 436 5.38 -21.90 30.48
CA GLU A 436 6.07 -23.12 30.03
C GLU A 436 5.84 -23.30 28.54
N ALA A 437 6.90 -23.52 27.77
CA ALA A 437 6.81 -23.68 26.33
C ALA A 437 7.88 -24.63 25.79
N ARG A 438 7.49 -25.43 24.80
CA ARG A 438 8.38 -26.33 24.08
C ARG A 438 9.05 -25.61 22.93
N LEU A 439 10.37 -25.79 22.81
CA LEU A 439 11.21 -25.23 21.76
C LEU A 439 12.02 -26.32 21.04
N LYS A 440 12.30 -26.04 19.76
CA LYS A 440 13.24 -26.84 18.95
C LYS A 440 14.47 -26.00 18.64
N THR A 441 15.65 -26.54 18.83
CA THR A 441 16.91 -25.96 18.35
C THR A 441 17.17 -26.41 16.92
N LEU A 442 17.26 -25.46 16.00
CA LEU A 442 17.61 -25.71 14.61
C LEU A 442 19.11 -25.91 14.48
N GLY A 443 19.50 -27.09 13.98
CA GLY A 443 20.87 -27.46 13.70
C GLY A 443 21.29 -27.14 12.25
N ARG A 444 22.48 -27.61 11.87
CA ARG A 444 23.00 -27.42 10.50
C ARG A 444 22.09 -28.06 9.44
N ASP A 445 21.51 -29.22 9.77
CA ASP A 445 20.61 -29.94 8.84
C ASP A 445 19.26 -29.24 8.61
N ASP A 446 18.89 -28.31 9.50
CA ASP A 446 17.66 -27.51 9.39
C ASP A 446 17.90 -26.14 8.73
N LEU A 447 19.16 -25.71 8.52
CA LEU A 447 19.56 -24.37 8.13
C LEU A 447 20.47 -24.39 6.91
N GLY A 448 20.45 -23.33 6.11
CA GLY A 448 21.34 -23.14 4.97
C GLY A 448 22.26 -21.95 5.13
N ASN A 449 23.25 -21.85 4.25
CA ASN A 449 24.17 -20.72 4.19
C ASN A 449 24.10 -20.05 2.82
N LEU A 450 24.41 -18.75 2.78
CA LEU A 450 24.52 -17.99 1.57
C LEU A 450 25.77 -17.11 1.62
N ASP A 451 26.63 -17.23 0.63
CA ASP A 451 27.69 -16.29 0.33
C ASP A 451 27.24 -15.39 -0.82
N PHE A 452 27.00 -14.12 -0.53
CA PHE A 452 26.54 -13.14 -1.52
C PHE A 452 27.70 -12.23 -1.89
N VAL A 453 28.20 -12.39 -3.12
CA VAL A 453 29.35 -11.65 -3.64
C VAL A 453 28.85 -10.46 -4.45
N VAL A 454 29.03 -9.27 -3.94
CA VAL A 454 28.76 -8.04 -4.69
C VAL A 454 30.05 -7.57 -5.35
N LYS A 455 30.08 -7.58 -6.67
CA LYS A 455 31.22 -7.10 -7.47
C LYS A 455 30.92 -5.73 -8.03
N THR A 456 31.67 -4.76 -7.60
CA THR A 456 31.68 -3.40 -8.15
C THR A 456 33.09 -2.83 -8.01
N ASP A 457 33.43 -1.86 -8.85
CA ASP A 457 34.61 -1.02 -8.61
C ASP A 457 34.39 -0.10 -7.41
N SER A 458 35.40 0.71 -7.06
CA SER A 458 35.23 1.73 -6.01
C SER A 458 34.10 2.69 -6.38
N THR A 459 33.20 2.93 -5.43
CA THR A 459 32.04 3.80 -5.59
C THR A 459 32.28 5.17 -4.96
N PRO A 460 31.68 6.24 -5.47
CA PRO A 460 31.84 7.57 -4.90
C PRO A 460 31.19 7.75 -3.52
N TYR A 461 30.31 6.83 -3.13
CA TYR A 461 29.57 6.81 -1.86
C TYR A 461 29.37 5.38 -1.37
N PRO A 462 29.03 5.19 -0.08
CA PRO A 462 28.75 3.86 0.45
C PRO A 462 27.57 3.18 -0.24
N LEU A 463 27.62 1.86 -0.24
CA LEU A 463 26.51 1.00 -0.67
C LEU A 463 25.98 0.23 0.52
N ILE A 464 24.67 0.10 0.63
CA ILE A 464 24.02 -0.68 1.69
C ILE A 464 23.34 -1.89 1.06
N LEU A 465 23.80 -3.08 1.41
CA LEU A 465 23.15 -4.33 1.00
C LEU A 465 22.13 -4.73 2.07
N CYS A 466 20.87 -4.83 1.67
CA CYS A 466 19.79 -5.37 2.49
C CYS A 466 19.35 -6.72 1.92
N VAL A 467 19.27 -7.75 2.76
CA VAL A 467 18.69 -9.05 2.42
C VAL A 467 17.50 -9.30 3.33
N PHE A 468 16.37 -9.66 2.73
CA PHE A 468 15.11 -9.85 3.47
C PHE A 468 14.34 -11.06 2.97
N THR A 469 13.49 -11.60 3.83
CA THR A 469 12.55 -12.66 3.47
C THR A 469 11.50 -12.15 2.49
N GLU A 470 11.18 -12.91 1.46
CA GLU A 470 10.19 -12.48 0.45
C GLU A 470 8.79 -12.33 1.04
N LYS A 471 8.39 -13.24 1.93
CA LYS A 471 7.02 -13.34 2.46
C LYS A 471 6.62 -12.18 3.36
N ASP A 472 7.44 -11.84 4.34
CA ASP A 472 7.12 -10.87 5.39
C ASP A 472 8.01 -9.63 5.35
N LYS A 473 8.85 -9.52 4.33
CA LYS A 473 9.78 -8.40 4.13
C LYS A 473 10.69 -8.13 5.34
N LYS A 474 10.91 -9.16 6.17
CA LYS A 474 11.77 -9.04 7.33
C LYS A 474 13.23 -8.97 6.91
N VAL A 475 13.89 -7.86 7.21
CA VAL A 475 15.34 -7.71 7.00
C VAL A 475 16.07 -8.70 7.90
N ILE A 476 16.89 -9.55 7.28
CA ILE A 476 17.74 -10.53 7.97
C ILE A 476 19.20 -10.09 8.05
N HIS A 477 19.59 -9.18 7.15
CA HIS A 477 20.93 -8.62 7.13
C HIS A 477 20.93 -7.24 6.44
N GLU A 478 21.75 -6.35 7.00
CA GLU A 478 22.04 -5.04 6.46
C GLU A 478 23.52 -4.75 6.70
N SER A 479 24.23 -4.35 5.67
CA SER A 479 25.66 -4.00 5.76
C SER A 479 26.04 -2.90 4.78
N SER A 480 26.92 -1.99 5.21
CA SER A 480 27.45 -0.90 4.38
C SER A 480 28.90 -1.20 3.96
N PHE A 481 29.24 -0.85 2.73
CA PHE A 481 30.58 -1.01 2.16
C PHE A 481 30.82 -0.02 1.00
N ASN A 482 32.10 0.22 0.65
CA ASN A 482 32.49 1.21 -0.37
C ASN A 482 33.07 0.60 -1.67
N ALA A 483 33.20 -0.71 -1.72
CA ALA A 483 33.73 -1.44 -2.87
C ALA A 483 33.16 -2.85 -2.89
N GLY A 484 33.50 -3.65 -3.89
CA GLY A 484 33.06 -5.04 -3.98
C GLY A 484 33.33 -5.81 -2.68
N THR A 485 32.35 -6.59 -2.22
CA THR A 485 32.40 -7.31 -0.95
C THR A 485 31.75 -8.68 -1.06
N THR A 486 32.07 -9.55 -0.11
CA THR A 486 31.37 -10.83 0.08
C THR A 486 30.70 -10.80 1.45
N VAL A 487 29.39 -10.90 1.44
CA VAL A 487 28.59 -10.96 2.68
C VAL A 487 28.18 -12.41 2.93
N LYS A 488 28.48 -12.90 4.14
CA LYS A 488 28.26 -14.29 4.54
C LYS A 488 27.06 -14.39 5.46
N PHE A 489 26.01 -15.01 4.98
CA PHE A 489 24.82 -15.32 5.77
C PHE A 489 24.89 -16.77 6.22
N ARG A 490 25.03 -16.98 7.53
CA ARG A 490 25.16 -18.31 8.10
C ARG A 490 23.91 -18.68 8.88
N ASN A 491 23.58 -19.97 8.87
CA ASN A 491 22.49 -20.53 9.65
C ASN A 491 21.13 -19.84 9.37
N GLN A 492 20.80 -19.60 8.11
CA GLN A 492 19.52 -19.01 7.71
C GLN A 492 18.45 -20.10 7.58
N LYS A 493 17.21 -19.77 7.94
CA LYS A 493 16.08 -20.70 7.71
C LYS A 493 15.87 -20.91 6.21
N PRO A 494 15.50 -22.12 5.75
CA PRO A 494 15.12 -22.36 4.37
C PRO A 494 13.96 -21.46 3.96
N GLY A 495 14.00 -20.95 2.71
CA GLY A 495 12.96 -20.06 2.19
C GLY A 495 13.43 -19.20 1.03
N LEU A 496 12.53 -18.37 0.55
CA LEU A 496 12.79 -17.40 -0.51
C LEU A 496 13.17 -16.05 0.09
N TYR A 497 14.25 -15.50 -0.43
CA TYR A 497 14.82 -14.23 -0.02
C TYR A 497 14.95 -13.29 -1.20
N LYS A 498 15.02 -12.01 -0.94
CA LYS A 498 15.31 -10.94 -1.89
C LYS A 498 16.47 -10.12 -1.38
N ALA A 499 17.17 -9.49 -2.30
CA ALA A 499 18.24 -8.56 -1.97
C ALA A 499 18.05 -7.23 -2.71
N GLU A 500 18.35 -6.15 -2.01
CA GLU A 500 18.40 -4.81 -2.55
C GLU A 500 19.71 -4.13 -2.16
N LEU A 501 20.18 -3.24 -3.03
CA LEU A 501 21.39 -2.46 -2.85
C LEU A 501 21.02 -0.99 -2.93
N ILE A 502 21.19 -0.27 -1.84
CA ILE A 502 20.92 1.16 -1.73
C ILE A 502 22.20 1.92 -2.02
N LEU A 503 22.11 2.96 -2.83
CA LEU A 503 23.18 3.87 -3.14
C LEU A 503 23.12 5.03 -2.12
N ASP A 504 23.78 4.86 -0.97
CA ASP A 504 23.78 5.80 0.17
C ASP A 504 24.59 7.07 -0.16
N LYS A 505 23.96 8.01 -0.87
CA LYS A 505 24.62 9.23 -1.38
C LYS A 505 24.93 10.23 -0.29
N ASP A 506 24.13 10.27 0.76
CA ASP A 506 24.34 11.20 1.88
C ASP A 506 25.20 10.60 3.01
N GLY A 507 25.54 9.30 2.92
CA GLY A 507 26.45 8.61 3.84
C GLY A 507 25.85 8.39 5.24
N ASN A 508 24.51 8.41 5.37
CA ASN A 508 23.84 8.29 6.67
C ASN A 508 23.64 6.84 7.14
N GLY A 509 23.99 5.85 6.32
CA GLY A 509 23.91 4.41 6.62
C GLY A 509 22.52 3.82 6.53
N LYS A 510 21.57 4.49 5.90
CA LYS A 510 20.19 4.02 5.67
C LYS A 510 19.63 4.65 4.40
N TRP A 511 18.58 4.06 3.83
CA TRP A 511 17.91 4.65 2.69
C TRP A 511 17.25 5.99 3.04
N SER A 512 17.57 7.02 2.23
CA SER A 512 16.97 8.35 2.33
C SER A 512 15.91 8.55 1.26
N THR A 513 14.70 8.90 1.68
CA THR A 513 13.61 9.25 0.76
C THR A 513 13.87 10.62 0.13
N GLY A 514 13.14 10.92 -0.96
CA GLY A 514 13.20 12.23 -1.58
C GLY A 514 12.56 13.33 -0.73
N ASN A 515 13.01 14.55 -0.97
CA ASN A 515 12.44 15.76 -0.38
C ASN A 515 12.22 16.81 -1.48
N TYR A 516 10.96 17.02 -1.86
CA TYR A 516 10.59 17.95 -2.91
C TYR A 516 11.00 19.40 -2.59
N LEU A 517 10.78 19.84 -1.35
CA LEU A 517 11.09 21.21 -0.93
C LEU A 517 12.60 21.54 -0.96
N GLU A 518 13.42 20.52 -0.78
CA GLU A 518 14.88 20.63 -0.87
C GLU A 518 15.42 20.27 -2.27
N GLY A 519 14.56 19.89 -3.21
CA GLY A 519 14.95 19.44 -4.54
C GLY A 519 15.72 18.12 -4.55
N LYS A 520 15.62 17.32 -3.48
CA LYS A 520 16.34 16.05 -3.33
C LYS A 520 15.53 14.88 -3.85
N GLN A 521 16.09 14.15 -4.80
CA GLN A 521 15.55 12.87 -5.25
C GLN A 521 15.81 11.78 -4.21
N PRO A 522 14.97 10.72 -4.15
CA PRO A 522 15.24 9.56 -3.30
C PRO A 522 16.53 8.87 -3.73
N GLU A 523 17.19 8.24 -2.77
CA GLU A 523 18.33 7.39 -3.08
C GLU A 523 17.93 6.21 -3.93
N LYS A 524 18.77 5.91 -4.91
CA LYS A 524 18.51 4.84 -5.86
C LYS A 524 18.67 3.49 -5.18
N VAL A 525 17.71 2.61 -5.42
CA VAL A 525 17.72 1.23 -4.98
C VAL A 525 17.84 0.32 -6.20
N LEU A 526 18.78 -0.60 -6.17
CA LEU A 526 18.93 -1.66 -7.16
C LEU A 526 18.41 -2.95 -6.57
N TYR A 527 17.66 -3.72 -7.35
CA TYR A 527 17.08 -4.99 -6.90
C TYR A 527 17.80 -6.15 -7.58
N TYR A 528 18.16 -7.17 -6.80
CA TYR A 528 18.67 -8.41 -7.36
C TYR A 528 17.53 -9.14 -8.08
N SER A 529 17.71 -9.40 -9.37
CA SER A 529 16.62 -9.85 -10.25
C SER A 529 16.22 -11.31 -10.05
N GLU A 530 17.12 -12.14 -9.50
CA GLU A 530 16.88 -13.57 -9.34
C GLU A 530 16.29 -13.89 -7.95
N ASN A 531 15.63 -15.03 -7.87
CA ASN A 531 15.17 -15.52 -6.58
C ASN A 531 16.33 -16.14 -5.81
N ILE A 532 16.48 -15.77 -4.55
CA ILE A 532 17.45 -16.34 -3.63
C ILE A 532 16.74 -17.44 -2.84
N GLU A 533 16.91 -18.70 -3.23
CA GLU A 533 16.33 -19.85 -2.51
C GLU A 533 17.39 -20.48 -1.60
N ILE A 534 17.28 -20.28 -0.30
CA ILE A 534 18.11 -20.95 0.69
C ILE A 534 17.44 -22.28 1.06
N ARG A 535 18.18 -23.38 0.92
CA ARG A 535 17.74 -24.73 1.27
C ARG A 535 18.51 -25.24 2.49
N ALA A 536 17.86 -26.12 3.27
CA ALA A 536 18.48 -26.76 4.41
C ALA A 536 19.73 -27.57 3.99
N ASN A 537 20.77 -27.51 4.81
CA ASN A 537 22.05 -28.17 4.61
C ASN A 537 22.78 -27.85 3.29
N TRP A 538 22.48 -26.65 2.71
CA TRP A 538 23.12 -26.16 1.49
C TRP A 538 23.96 -24.92 1.76
N ASP A 539 25.09 -24.83 1.05
CA ASP A 539 25.90 -23.64 0.94
C ASP A 539 25.69 -23.06 -0.48
N LEU A 540 25.01 -21.91 -0.56
CA LEU A 540 24.70 -21.21 -1.81
C LEU A 540 25.68 -20.07 -1.98
N GLU A 541 26.27 -19.94 -3.18
CA GLU A 541 27.08 -18.77 -3.57
C GLU A 541 26.39 -18.05 -4.74
N LEU A 542 26.18 -16.76 -4.58
CA LEU A 542 25.57 -15.89 -5.60
C LEU A 542 26.48 -14.70 -5.86
N GLU A 543 26.53 -14.28 -7.11
CA GLU A 543 27.29 -13.11 -7.55
C GLU A 543 26.36 -12.05 -8.13
N TRP A 544 26.52 -10.83 -7.65
CA TRP A 544 25.84 -9.66 -8.19
C TRP A 544 26.85 -8.64 -8.73
N ARG A 545 26.89 -8.48 -10.05
CA ARG A 545 27.74 -7.48 -10.71
C ARG A 545 26.97 -6.19 -10.88
N ILE A 546 27.54 -5.10 -10.39
CA ILE A 546 26.96 -3.76 -10.46
C ILE A 546 27.71 -2.96 -11.52
N ASP A 547 26.98 -2.48 -12.53
CA ASP A 547 27.56 -1.66 -13.61
C ASP A 547 27.88 -0.25 -13.08
N LYS A 548 29.07 0.26 -13.41
CA LYS A 548 29.50 1.64 -13.09
C LYS A 548 28.54 2.73 -13.59
N LYS A 549 27.83 2.50 -14.68
CA LYS A 549 26.86 3.45 -15.23
C LYS A 549 25.67 3.72 -14.32
N LEU A 550 25.51 2.93 -13.26
CA LEU A 550 24.41 3.08 -12.29
C LEU A 550 24.71 4.10 -11.19
N PHE A 551 25.95 4.54 -11.04
CA PHE A 551 26.41 5.49 -10.01
C PHE A 551 26.37 6.96 -10.44
#